data_bc617a692bfea5d767d7801fb5465bcc
#
_entry.id   bc617a692bfea5d767d7801fb5465bcc
#
_cell.length_a   1.000
_cell.length_b   1.000
_cell.length_c   1.000
_cell.angle_alpha   90.00
_cell.angle_beta   90.00
_cell.angle_gamma   90.00
#
_symmetry.space_group_name_H-M   'P 1'
#
loop_
_entity.id
_entity.type
_entity.pdbx_description
1 polymer ?
#
loop_
_entity_poly.entity_id
_entity_poly.type
_entity_poly.pdbx_seq_one_letter_code
_entity_poly.pdbx_strand_id
1 'polypeptide(L)'
;AYESFWQRETSRRKKGVFIKAKLYYKDIPKFFDINTTDEERESLLQPLRITGAHYTYLNYGRIERTPNDKERARLKREGAEYVETVMGFPRYWDGDYWNFKIDEFIANNKFHLTKAKARRKGFSYKRGSQAANTINLFPNVTVTLAADQLAYLTDKGATTFMAKKCLDHFEEHTFWKRGYISEVIDDILMGYRVSTKGLKNFGWLSNLYSVAIGKHESAAVGKKAIEIDFEEAGKCVAKGTRFIMFDGTIKNVEDLVVGDILMGPDSKPRTIIGTTKGIDN
;
A
#
# COMPACT_ATOMS: atom_id res chain seq x y z
N ALA A 1 -2.83 -12.28 31.15
CA ALA A 1 -3.28 -10.97 30.59
C ALA A 1 -2.42 -10.55 29.40
N TYR A 2 -1.08 -10.64 29.49
CA TYR A 2 -0.15 -10.21 28.43
C TYR A 2 -0.29 -11.08 27.16
N GLU A 3 -0.26 -12.40 27.31
CA GLU A 3 -0.41 -13.34 26.18
C GLU A 3 -1.75 -13.18 25.47
N SER A 4 -2.84 -12.98 26.21
CA SER A 4 -4.17 -12.74 25.61
C SER A 4 -4.25 -11.42 24.84
N PHE A 5 -3.51 -10.38 25.25
CA PHE A 5 -3.38 -9.13 24.51
C PHE A 5 -2.69 -9.38 23.16
N TRP A 6 -1.54 -10.06 23.18
CA TRP A 6 -0.78 -10.37 21.97
C TRP A 6 -1.55 -11.20 20.97
N GLN A 7 -2.24 -12.23 21.45
CA GLN A 7 -3.07 -13.07 20.60
C GLN A 7 -4.20 -12.29 19.92
N ARG A 8 -4.89 -11.44 20.68
CA ARG A 8 -5.96 -10.59 20.13
C ARG A 8 -5.43 -9.60 19.10
N GLU A 9 -4.33 -8.92 19.39
CA GLU A 9 -3.78 -7.92 18.51
C GLU A 9 -3.19 -8.55 17.25
N THR A 10 -2.51 -9.67 17.36
CA THR A 10 -2.06 -10.47 16.20
C THR A 10 -3.27 -10.90 15.34
N SER A 11 -4.36 -11.32 15.96
CA SER A 11 -5.59 -11.68 15.25
C SER A 11 -6.19 -10.48 14.50
N ARG A 12 -6.25 -9.30 15.13
CA ARG A 12 -6.73 -8.05 14.50
C ARG A 12 -5.90 -7.69 13.27
N ARG A 13 -4.59 -7.75 13.39
CA ARG A 13 -3.66 -7.45 12.30
C ARG A 13 -3.69 -8.47 11.16
N LYS A 14 -4.06 -9.72 11.44
CA LYS A 14 -4.19 -10.78 10.43
C LYS A 14 -5.58 -10.81 9.81
N LYS A 15 -6.64 -10.78 10.64
CA LYS A 15 -8.02 -11.06 10.22
C LYS A 15 -8.87 -9.80 10.07
N GLY A 16 -8.44 -8.68 10.64
CA GLY A 16 -9.23 -7.46 10.73
C GLY A 16 -10.17 -7.42 11.92
N VAL A 17 -10.99 -6.38 11.95
CA VAL A 17 -11.94 -6.10 13.03
C VAL A 17 -13.25 -5.57 12.46
N PHE A 18 -14.34 -5.71 13.22
CA PHE A 18 -15.58 -5.01 12.94
C PHE A 18 -15.53 -3.61 13.53
N ILE A 19 -15.94 -2.63 12.74
CA ILE A 19 -16.14 -1.24 13.14
C ILE A 19 -17.55 -0.80 12.76
N LYS A 20 -18.06 0.23 13.39
CA LYS A 20 -19.24 0.94 12.90
C LYS A 20 -18.79 2.04 11.94
N ALA A 21 -19.28 2.04 10.73
CA ALA A 21 -18.93 3.04 9.72
C ALA A 21 -20.06 3.26 8.73
N LYS A 22 -20.06 4.43 8.07
CA LYS A 22 -21.03 4.80 7.04
C LYS A 22 -20.44 4.53 5.66
N LEU A 23 -21.08 3.67 4.86
CA LEU A 23 -20.67 3.37 3.48
C LEU A 23 -21.74 3.68 2.43
N TYR A 24 -23.01 3.92 2.80
CA TYR A 24 -24.09 4.07 1.85
C TYR A 24 -24.26 5.50 1.38
N TYR A 25 -23.96 5.75 0.12
CA TYR A 25 -24.05 7.07 -0.49
C TYR A 25 -25.43 7.72 -0.38
N LYS A 26 -26.50 6.94 -0.46
CA LYS A 26 -27.87 7.44 -0.36
C LYS A 26 -28.19 8.14 0.96
N ASP A 27 -27.48 7.74 2.04
CA ASP A 27 -27.72 8.29 3.38
C ASP A 27 -26.67 9.34 3.78
N ILE A 28 -25.68 9.64 2.93
CA ILE A 28 -24.65 10.63 3.23
C ILE A 28 -25.25 12.01 3.53
N PRO A 29 -26.21 12.56 2.75
CA PRO A 29 -26.83 13.85 3.05
C PRO A 29 -27.41 13.87 4.45
N LYS A 30 -28.20 12.85 4.83
CA LYS A 30 -28.81 12.72 6.16
C LYS A 30 -27.74 12.60 7.25
N PHE A 31 -26.64 11.86 7.02
CA PHE A 31 -25.56 11.70 7.99
C PHE A 31 -24.84 13.02 8.31
N PHE A 32 -24.69 13.89 7.31
CA PHE A 32 -24.02 15.18 7.45
C PHE A 32 -24.97 16.38 7.65
N ASP A 33 -26.29 16.14 7.67
CA ASP A 33 -27.25 17.18 7.96
C ASP A 33 -27.05 17.69 9.39
N ILE A 34 -26.99 19.03 9.55
CA ILE A 34 -26.80 19.68 10.83
C ILE A 34 -27.96 19.41 11.79
N ASN A 35 -29.17 19.15 11.28
CA ASN A 35 -30.37 18.87 12.07
C ASN A 35 -30.48 17.40 12.47
N THR A 36 -29.59 16.50 11.97
CA THR A 36 -29.61 15.09 12.34
C THR A 36 -29.00 14.92 13.73
N THR A 37 -29.71 14.27 14.64
CA THR A 37 -29.23 14.00 16.00
C THR A 37 -28.08 12.95 15.99
N ASP A 38 -27.36 12.87 17.12
CA ASP A 38 -26.28 11.88 17.25
C ASP A 38 -26.82 10.45 17.29
N GLU A 39 -28.01 10.22 17.88
CA GLU A 39 -28.71 8.94 17.87
C GLU A 39 -29.11 8.53 16.46
N GLU A 40 -29.62 9.46 15.66
CA GLU A 40 -29.96 9.19 14.26
C GLU A 40 -28.72 8.89 13.44
N ARG A 41 -27.60 9.62 13.64
CA ARG A 41 -26.32 9.32 12.98
C ARG A 41 -25.81 7.93 13.36
N GLU A 42 -25.86 7.58 14.65
CA GLU A 42 -25.44 6.25 15.11
C GLU A 42 -26.30 5.14 14.48
N SER A 43 -27.59 5.36 14.26
CA SER A 43 -28.50 4.42 13.58
C SER A 43 -28.13 4.18 12.11
N LEU A 44 -27.48 5.15 11.46
CA LEU A 44 -27.03 5.03 10.08
C LEU A 44 -25.70 4.25 9.94
N LEU A 45 -24.98 4.02 11.05
CA LEU A 45 -23.75 3.27 11.05
C LEU A 45 -24.03 1.77 10.96
N GLN A 46 -23.20 1.07 10.22
CA GLN A 46 -23.30 -0.37 10.05
C GLN A 46 -22.02 -1.07 10.51
N PRO A 47 -22.11 -2.30 11.02
CA PRO A 47 -20.94 -3.08 11.35
C PRO A 47 -20.22 -3.50 10.05
N LEU A 48 -19.03 -3.00 9.86
CA LEU A 48 -18.18 -3.32 8.71
C LEU A 48 -16.92 -4.00 9.18
N ARG A 49 -16.53 -5.09 8.53
CA ARG A 49 -15.23 -5.69 8.78
C ARG A 49 -14.16 -5.01 7.94
N ILE A 50 -13.27 -4.27 8.58
CA ILE A 50 -12.03 -3.83 7.95
C ILE A 50 -11.00 -4.97 7.96
N THR A 51 -10.17 -5.06 6.93
CA THR A 51 -9.13 -6.10 6.81
C THR A 51 -8.02 -5.89 7.84
N GLY A 52 -7.19 -6.90 8.07
CA GLY A 52 -6.04 -6.77 8.97
C GLY A 52 -5.02 -5.75 8.49
N ALA A 53 -4.81 -5.64 7.19
CA ALA A 53 -3.96 -4.61 6.59
C ALA A 53 -4.55 -3.20 6.81
N HIS A 54 -5.86 -3.03 6.65
CA HIS A 54 -6.54 -1.76 6.92
C HIS A 54 -6.47 -1.38 8.41
N TYR A 55 -6.71 -2.35 9.29
CA TYR A 55 -6.54 -2.14 10.73
C TYR A 55 -5.11 -1.68 11.07
N THR A 56 -4.10 -2.33 10.50
CA THR A 56 -2.69 -1.93 10.70
C THR A 56 -2.42 -0.54 10.15
N TYR A 57 -2.92 -0.22 8.98
CA TYR A 57 -2.78 1.10 8.38
C TYR A 57 -3.34 2.20 9.29
N LEU A 58 -4.54 2.02 9.83
CA LEU A 58 -5.20 3.01 10.70
C LEU A 58 -4.50 3.18 12.06
N ASN A 59 -3.95 2.12 12.63
CA ASN A 59 -3.44 2.11 13.99
C ASN A 59 -1.91 2.20 14.10
N TYR A 60 -1.19 1.83 13.04
CA TYR A 60 0.27 1.78 13.03
C TYR A 60 0.91 2.49 11.84
N GLY A 61 0.15 2.74 10.76
CA GLY A 61 0.63 3.51 9.62
C GLY A 61 0.96 4.94 10.02
N ARG A 62 2.09 5.45 9.53
CA ARG A 62 2.50 6.86 9.73
C ARG A 62 2.49 7.54 8.38
N ILE A 63 1.62 8.51 8.22
CA ILE A 63 1.46 9.24 6.97
C ILE A 63 1.67 10.73 7.16
N GLU A 64 2.14 11.40 6.13
CA GLU A 64 2.15 12.84 6.06
C GLU A 64 0.73 13.32 5.69
N ARG A 65 0.12 14.12 6.56
CA ARG A 65 -1.24 14.61 6.38
C ARG A 65 -1.43 16.01 6.93
N THR A 66 -2.47 16.69 6.48
CA THR A 66 -2.87 17.97 7.05
C THR A 66 -3.22 17.82 8.53
N PRO A 67 -2.69 18.68 9.43
CA PRO A 67 -3.04 18.65 10.83
C PRO A 67 -4.53 18.95 11.05
N ASN A 68 -5.12 18.30 12.07
CA ASN A 68 -6.47 18.63 12.51
C ASN A 68 -6.49 19.89 13.40
N ASP A 69 -7.66 20.38 13.74
CA ASP A 69 -7.81 21.63 14.51
C ASP A 69 -7.13 21.56 15.89
N LYS A 70 -7.19 20.40 16.57
CA LYS A 70 -6.51 20.19 17.87
C LYS A 70 -4.98 20.22 17.71
N GLU A 71 -4.48 19.60 16.66
CA GLU A 71 -3.06 19.60 16.33
C GLU A 71 -2.60 21.00 15.92
N ARG A 72 -3.37 21.71 15.11
CA ARG A 72 -3.10 23.11 14.76
C ARG A 72 -3.05 24.01 16.00
N ALA A 73 -4.02 23.86 16.91
CA ALA A 73 -4.04 24.62 18.16
C ALA A 73 -2.85 24.30 19.08
N ARG A 74 -2.39 23.02 19.08
CA ARG A 74 -1.18 22.64 19.82
C ARG A 74 0.05 23.25 19.18
N LEU A 75 0.26 23.07 17.88
CA LEU A 75 1.40 23.60 17.14
C LEU A 75 1.52 25.12 17.28
N LYS A 76 0.38 25.83 17.24
CA LYS A 76 0.36 27.27 17.48
C LYS A 76 0.82 27.66 18.89
N ARG A 77 0.42 26.88 19.91
CA ARG A 77 0.92 27.09 21.30
C ARG A 77 2.39 26.79 21.46
N GLU A 78 2.93 25.89 20.63
CA GLU A 78 4.35 25.53 20.57
C GLU A 78 5.18 26.53 19.71
N GLY A 79 4.56 27.60 19.21
CA GLY A 79 5.26 28.67 18.47
C GLY A 79 5.37 28.46 16.97
N ALA A 80 4.70 27.43 16.40
CA ALA A 80 4.67 27.21 14.96
C ALA A 80 3.59 28.10 14.32
N GLU A 81 3.98 29.05 13.51
CA GLU A 81 3.03 29.96 12.82
C GLU A 81 2.18 29.22 11.80
N TYR A 82 2.80 28.35 10.99
CA TYR A 82 2.11 27.56 9.97
C TYR A 82 2.78 26.20 9.76
N VAL A 83 1.99 25.15 9.80
CA VAL A 83 2.44 23.78 9.49
C VAL A 83 1.46 23.18 8.49
N GLU A 84 1.93 22.99 7.25
CA GLU A 84 1.12 22.43 6.18
C GLU A 84 0.79 20.96 6.42
N THR A 85 1.78 20.17 6.83
CA THR A 85 1.64 18.74 7.04
C THR A 85 2.30 18.28 8.34
N VAL A 86 1.76 17.22 8.92
CA VAL A 86 2.32 16.51 10.09
C VAL A 86 2.37 15.02 9.83
N MET A 87 3.33 14.35 10.45
CA MET A 87 3.33 12.88 10.50
C MET A 87 2.30 12.42 11.53
N GLY A 88 1.33 11.64 11.08
CA GLY A 88 0.26 11.16 11.97
C GLY A 88 -0.35 9.85 11.49
N PHE A 89 -1.33 9.35 12.23
CA PHE A 89 -2.11 8.20 11.81
C PHE A 89 -3.09 8.58 10.72
N PRO A 90 -3.34 7.69 9.75
CA PRO A 90 -4.40 7.89 8.78
C PRO A 90 -5.77 7.96 9.47
N ARG A 91 -6.72 8.59 8.80
CA ARG A 91 -8.12 8.55 9.21
C ARG A 91 -8.85 7.50 8.38
N TYR A 92 -9.93 6.95 8.94
CA TYR A 92 -10.81 6.08 8.16
C TYR A 92 -11.40 6.83 6.98
N TRP A 93 -11.40 6.18 5.83
CA TRP A 93 -12.03 6.68 4.60
C TRP A 93 -12.55 5.49 3.78
N ASP A 94 -13.74 5.65 3.20
CA ASP A 94 -14.40 4.58 2.43
C ASP A 94 -13.57 4.09 1.24
N GLY A 95 -12.85 5.00 0.58
CA GLY A 95 -11.94 4.64 -0.50
C GLY A 95 -10.81 3.71 -0.04
N ASP A 96 -10.33 3.87 1.20
CA ASP A 96 -9.34 2.97 1.80
C ASP A 96 -9.97 1.62 2.16
N TYR A 97 -11.21 1.62 2.68
CA TYR A 97 -11.95 0.39 2.96
C TYR A 97 -12.03 -0.49 1.72
N TRP A 98 -12.49 0.06 0.59
CA TRP A 98 -12.61 -0.69 -0.65
C TRP A 98 -11.25 -1.13 -1.20
N ASN A 99 -10.24 -0.27 -1.12
CA ASN A 99 -8.89 -0.64 -1.54
C ASN A 99 -8.37 -1.89 -0.81
N PHE A 100 -8.42 -1.89 0.51
CA PHE A 100 -7.94 -3.03 1.30
C PHE A 100 -8.84 -4.27 1.19
N LYS A 101 -10.15 -4.10 0.98
CA LYS A 101 -11.07 -5.23 0.74
C LYS A 101 -10.79 -5.92 -0.59
N ILE A 102 -10.52 -5.15 -1.64
CA ILE A 102 -10.13 -5.68 -2.94
C ILE A 102 -8.81 -6.44 -2.83
N ASP A 103 -7.81 -5.89 -2.15
CA ASP A 103 -6.53 -6.55 -1.95
C ASP A 103 -6.69 -7.89 -1.21
N GLU A 104 -7.47 -7.92 -0.13
CA GLU A 104 -7.75 -9.15 0.60
C GLU A 104 -8.48 -10.18 -0.28
N PHE A 105 -9.48 -9.76 -1.06
CA PHE A 105 -10.21 -10.64 -1.96
C PHE A 105 -9.29 -11.24 -3.03
N ILE A 106 -8.45 -10.42 -3.65
CA ILE A 106 -7.50 -10.84 -4.69
C ILE A 106 -6.48 -11.83 -4.10
N ALA A 107 -5.91 -11.53 -2.94
CA ALA A 107 -4.95 -12.40 -2.27
C ALA A 107 -5.56 -13.78 -1.91
N ASN A 108 -6.79 -13.79 -1.37
CA ASN A 108 -7.48 -15.01 -0.98
C ASN A 108 -7.84 -15.91 -2.19
N ASN A 109 -8.09 -15.30 -3.34
CA ASN A 109 -8.43 -16.03 -4.57
C ASN A 109 -7.24 -16.24 -5.51
N LYS A 110 -6.02 -15.81 -5.11
CA LYS A 110 -4.79 -15.93 -5.90
C LYS A 110 -4.91 -15.29 -7.29
N PHE A 111 -5.58 -14.17 -7.38
CA PHE A 111 -5.71 -13.39 -8.60
C PHE A 111 -4.59 -12.34 -8.71
N HIS A 112 -4.40 -11.81 -9.90
CA HIS A 112 -3.61 -10.62 -10.15
C HIS A 112 -4.51 -9.39 -10.19
N LEU A 113 -3.97 -8.24 -9.78
CA LEU A 113 -4.72 -7.00 -9.71
C LEU A 113 -3.94 -5.86 -10.37
N THR A 114 -4.59 -5.15 -11.26
CA THR A 114 -4.12 -3.86 -11.75
C THR A 114 -5.03 -2.75 -11.22
N LYS A 115 -4.45 -1.73 -10.59
CA LYS A 115 -5.17 -0.59 -10.04
C LYS A 115 -4.85 0.68 -10.82
N ALA A 116 -5.84 1.24 -11.50
CA ALA A 116 -5.76 2.62 -11.98
C ALA A 116 -6.09 3.58 -10.83
N LYS A 117 -5.24 4.56 -10.61
CA LYS A 117 -5.40 5.52 -9.50
C LYS A 117 -5.15 6.96 -9.95
N ALA A 118 -5.89 7.90 -9.39
CA ALA A 118 -5.51 9.31 -9.46
C ALA A 118 -4.27 9.59 -8.60
N ARG A 119 -3.47 10.58 -8.97
CA ARG A 119 -2.31 11.02 -8.16
C ARG A 119 -2.74 11.49 -6.77
N ARG A 120 -1.84 11.39 -5.79
CA ARG A 120 -2.01 11.86 -4.40
C ARG A 120 -3.16 11.22 -3.62
N LYS A 121 -3.52 9.97 -3.92
CA LYS A 121 -4.52 9.19 -3.16
C LYS A 121 -3.92 8.29 -2.07
N GLY A 122 -2.64 8.51 -1.71
CA GLY A 122 -1.99 7.83 -0.61
C GLY A 122 -1.75 6.32 -0.82
N PHE A 123 -1.67 5.85 -2.07
CA PHE A 123 -1.48 4.43 -2.35
C PHE A 123 -0.13 3.92 -1.84
N SER A 124 0.96 4.67 -2.00
CA SER A 124 2.28 4.29 -1.48
C SER A 124 2.28 4.16 0.04
N TYR A 125 1.54 5.03 0.75
CA TYR A 125 1.34 4.92 2.21
C TYR A 125 0.63 3.64 2.62
N LYS A 126 -0.48 3.33 1.94
CA LYS A 126 -1.26 2.09 2.19
C LYS A 126 -0.41 0.87 1.92
N ARG A 127 0.26 0.87 0.79
CA ARG A 127 1.08 -0.25 0.34
C ARG A 127 2.30 -0.46 1.24
N GLY A 128 3.00 0.60 1.61
CA GLY A 128 4.11 0.54 2.56
C GLY A 128 3.70 -0.02 3.92
N SER A 129 2.58 0.44 4.48
CA SER A 129 2.03 -0.11 5.73
C SER A 129 1.64 -1.59 5.60
N GLN A 130 1.07 -2.00 4.47
CA GLN A 130 0.69 -3.38 4.20
C GLN A 130 1.93 -4.28 4.11
N ALA A 131 2.94 -3.88 3.35
CA ALA A 131 4.20 -4.60 3.24
C ALA A 131 4.90 -4.75 4.61
N ALA A 132 4.99 -3.66 5.39
CA ALA A 132 5.53 -3.68 6.74
C ALA A 132 4.74 -4.64 7.67
N ASN A 133 3.40 -4.63 7.57
CA ASN A 133 2.58 -5.56 8.34
C ASN A 133 2.86 -7.02 7.94
N THR A 134 2.96 -7.32 6.66
CA THR A 134 3.20 -8.67 6.15
C THR A 134 4.54 -9.21 6.64
N ILE A 135 5.64 -8.49 6.44
CA ILE A 135 6.97 -8.96 6.87
C ILE A 135 7.15 -8.98 8.39
N ASN A 136 6.39 -8.16 9.13
CA ASN A 136 6.42 -8.17 10.59
C ASN A 136 5.55 -9.27 11.21
N LEU A 137 4.45 -9.70 10.56
CA LEU A 137 3.53 -10.71 11.07
C LEU A 137 3.89 -12.15 10.71
N PHE A 138 4.49 -12.35 9.54
CA PHE A 138 4.74 -13.68 9.00
C PHE A 138 6.25 -13.94 8.92
N PRO A 139 6.76 -15.03 9.51
CA PRO A 139 8.18 -15.39 9.40
C PRO A 139 8.51 -15.95 8.02
N ASN A 140 9.76 -15.76 7.60
CA ASN A 140 10.32 -16.34 6.37
C ASN A 140 9.52 -16.02 5.09
N VAL A 141 8.89 -14.84 5.06
CA VAL A 141 8.19 -14.39 3.85
C VAL A 141 8.97 -13.30 3.13
N THR A 142 8.74 -13.18 1.85
CA THR A 142 9.33 -12.14 1.00
C THR A 142 8.23 -11.34 0.34
N VAL A 143 8.32 -10.02 0.42
CA VAL A 143 7.54 -9.05 -0.35
C VAL A 143 8.49 -8.34 -1.28
N THR A 144 8.15 -8.23 -2.56
CA THR A 144 8.94 -7.50 -3.56
C THR A 144 8.15 -6.30 -4.04
N LEU A 145 8.75 -5.13 -3.96
CA LEU A 145 8.26 -3.90 -4.55
C LEU A 145 9.11 -3.62 -5.79
N ALA A 146 8.48 -3.40 -6.91
CA ALA A 146 9.14 -3.15 -8.18
C ALA A 146 8.66 -1.85 -8.80
N ALA A 147 9.56 -1.09 -9.41
CA ALA A 147 9.24 0.10 -10.18
C ALA A 147 10.25 0.27 -11.32
N ASP A 148 9.96 1.14 -12.28
CA ASP A 148 10.92 1.47 -13.34
C ASP A 148 12.24 1.98 -12.75
N GLN A 149 12.19 2.90 -11.82
CA GLN A 149 13.35 3.45 -11.12
C GLN A 149 13.25 3.20 -9.62
N LEU A 150 14.38 2.94 -8.98
CA LEU A 150 14.46 2.68 -7.55
C LEU A 150 13.95 3.85 -6.70
N ALA A 151 14.20 5.08 -7.13
CA ALA A 151 13.74 6.30 -6.50
C ALA A 151 12.22 6.32 -6.28
N TYR A 152 11.44 5.74 -7.19
CA TYR A 152 9.98 5.64 -7.04
C TYR A 152 9.53 4.75 -5.88
N LEU A 153 10.42 3.93 -5.34
CA LEU A 153 10.19 3.08 -4.16
C LEU A 153 10.82 3.64 -2.90
N THR A 154 11.97 4.32 -3.01
CA THR A 154 12.82 4.66 -1.85
C THR A 154 12.82 6.12 -1.46
N ASP A 155 12.46 7.03 -2.36
CA ASP A 155 12.38 8.46 -2.07
C ASP A 155 11.33 8.78 -0.99
N LYS A 156 11.46 9.96 -0.38
CA LYS A 156 10.53 10.44 0.66
C LYS A 156 9.07 10.34 0.20
N GLY A 157 8.27 9.58 0.93
CA GLY A 157 6.85 9.33 0.61
C GLY A 157 6.59 8.17 -0.33
N ALA A 158 7.61 7.51 -0.85
CA ALA A 158 7.50 6.30 -1.65
C ALA A 158 7.25 5.04 -0.80
N THR A 159 6.93 3.93 -1.42
CA THR A 159 6.39 2.74 -0.76
C THR A 159 7.36 2.12 0.25
N THR A 160 8.63 1.92 -0.10
CA THR A 160 9.65 1.37 0.80
C THR A 160 9.97 2.33 1.93
N PHE A 161 10.10 3.63 1.63
CA PHE A 161 10.26 4.66 2.66
C PHE A 161 9.12 4.59 3.69
N MET A 162 7.89 4.45 3.23
CA MET A 162 6.72 4.34 4.12
C MET A 162 6.67 3.04 4.89
N ALA A 163 7.13 1.94 4.32
CA ALA A 163 7.29 0.68 5.05
C ALA A 163 8.30 0.82 6.20
N LYS A 164 9.45 1.46 5.96
CA LYS A 164 10.44 1.79 7.01
C LYS A 164 9.83 2.64 8.11
N LYS A 165 9.07 3.69 7.78
CA LYS A 165 8.40 4.54 8.79
C LYS A 165 7.39 3.77 9.65
N CYS A 166 6.70 2.80 9.07
CA CYS A 166 5.82 1.92 9.81
C CYS A 166 6.62 0.98 10.75
N LEU A 167 7.73 0.42 10.30
CA LEU A 167 8.62 -0.42 11.11
C LEU A 167 9.28 0.38 12.23
N ASP A 168 9.79 1.59 11.96
CA ASP A 168 10.33 2.50 12.97
C ASP A 168 9.30 2.75 14.08
N HIS A 169 8.03 2.99 13.69
CA HIS A 169 6.97 3.16 14.67
C HIS A 169 6.72 1.90 15.51
N PHE A 170 6.81 0.71 14.92
CA PHE A 170 6.72 -0.54 15.68
C PHE A 170 7.86 -0.66 16.68
N GLU A 171 9.07 -0.32 16.29
CA GLU A 171 10.27 -0.42 17.16
C GLU A 171 10.26 0.58 18.31
N GLU A 172 9.84 1.83 18.04
CA GLU A 172 9.90 2.92 19.01
C GLU A 172 8.71 2.93 19.97
N HIS A 173 7.51 2.54 19.51
CA HIS A 173 6.27 2.83 20.22
C HIS A 173 5.39 1.62 20.50
N THR A 174 5.79 0.42 20.10
CA THR A 174 4.97 -0.77 20.28
C THR A 174 5.78 -1.95 20.83
N PHE A 175 5.05 -2.98 21.25
CA PHE A 175 5.64 -4.28 21.59
C PHE A 175 5.91 -5.16 20.35
N TRP A 176 5.67 -4.68 19.14
CA TRP A 176 5.92 -5.40 17.88
C TRP A 176 7.39 -5.36 17.45
N LYS A 177 8.28 -4.99 18.36
CA LYS A 177 9.72 -4.96 18.15
C LYS A 177 10.23 -6.31 17.71
N ARG A 178 10.78 -6.39 16.52
CA ARG A 178 11.43 -7.60 16.00
C ARG A 178 12.87 -7.35 15.58
N GLY A 179 13.28 -6.08 15.53
CA GLY A 179 14.49 -5.64 14.90
C GLY A 179 14.44 -5.81 13.38
N TYR A 180 15.03 -4.90 12.66
CA TYR A 180 15.24 -5.06 11.23
C TYR A 180 16.58 -4.45 10.81
N ILE A 181 17.12 -4.95 9.71
CA ILE A 181 18.35 -4.45 9.09
C ILE A 181 17.97 -3.86 7.73
N SER A 182 18.50 -2.69 7.43
CA SER A 182 18.41 -2.03 6.14
C SER A 182 19.80 -1.50 5.76
N GLU A 183 20.74 -2.42 5.49
CA GLU A 183 22.13 -2.07 5.17
C GLU A 183 22.30 -1.70 3.69
N VAL A 184 21.56 -2.34 2.84
CA VAL A 184 21.47 -1.97 1.43
C VAL A 184 20.27 -1.05 1.29
N ILE A 185 20.41 0.05 0.57
CA ILE A 185 19.45 1.16 0.49
C ILE A 185 18.00 0.68 0.25
N ASP A 186 17.82 -0.52 -0.24
CA ASP A 186 16.59 -0.95 -0.87
C ASP A 186 15.98 -2.22 -0.30
N ASP A 187 16.69 -2.89 0.61
CA ASP A 187 16.25 -4.16 1.18
C ASP A 187 16.04 -4.04 2.69
N ILE A 188 14.95 -4.61 3.20
CA ILE A 188 14.68 -4.74 4.63
C ILE A 188 14.70 -6.22 4.99
N LEU A 189 15.53 -6.61 5.95
CA LEU A 189 15.53 -7.93 6.57
C LEU A 189 15.00 -7.82 7.99
N MET A 190 13.92 -8.50 8.32
CA MET A 190 13.41 -8.61 9.68
C MET A 190 14.27 -9.58 10.49
N GLY A 191 15.09 -9.03 11.39
CA GLY A 191 16.01 -9.80 12.20
C GLY A 191 17.32 -9.08 12.46
N TYR A 192 18.36 -9.85 12.77
CA TYR A 192 19.70 -9.34 13.06
C TYR A 192 20.75 -10.23 12.41
N ARG A 193 21.95 -9.69 12.30
CA ARG A 193 23.10 -10.35 11.67
C ARG A 193 24.20 -10.58 12.70
N VAL A 194 24.78 -11.79 12.68
CA VAL A 194 25.89 -12.16 13.54
C VAL A 194 27.10 -12.52 12.69
N SER A 195 28.27 -11.97 13.02
CA SER A 195 29.54 -12.21 12.33
C SER A 195 30.46 -13.02 13.24
N THR A 196 30.30 -14.33 13.27
CA THR A 196 31.19 -15.19 14.07
C THR A 196 32.11 -16.09 13.22
N LYS A 197 31.60 -16.66 12.14
CA LYS A 197 32.35 -17.42 11.11
C LYS A 197 31.67 -17.24 9.75
N GLY A 198 31.54 -15.99 9.32
CA GLY A 198 30.74 -15.58 8.21
C GLY A 198 29.43 -14.91 8.65
N LEU A 199 28.88 -14.05 7.76
CA LEU A 199 27.64 -13.32 8.06
C LEU A 199 26.45 -14.28 8.04
N LYS A 200 25.80 -14.48 9.19
CA LYS A 200 24.55 -15.25 9.31
C LYS A 200 23.42 -14.39 9.79
N ASN A 201 22.28 -14.51 9.14
CA ASN A 201 21.05 -13.81 9.52
C ASN A 201 20.26 -14.68 10.49
N PHE A 202 19.69 -14.05 11.51
CA PHE A 202 18.87 -14.68 12.55
C PHE A 202 17.62 -13.85 12.82
N GLY A 203 16.64 -14.44 13.47
CA GLY A 203 15.41 -13.79 13.89
C GLY A 203 14.23 -14.16 13.00
N TRP A 204 13.46 -13.17 12.60
CA TRP A 204 12.20 -13.39 11.89
C TRP A 204 12.37 -13.80 10.42
N LEU A 205 13.45 -13.34 9.79
CA LEU A 205 13.93 -13.70 8.45
C LEU A 205 12.98 -13.36 7.29
N SER A 206 12.03 -12.47 7.50
CA SER A 206 11.19 -11.96 6.42
C SER A 206 11.84 -10.77 5.75
N ASN A 207 11.64 -10.64 4.43
CA ASN A 207 12.32 -9.65 3.62
C ASN A 207 11.33 -8.76 2.87
N LEU A 208 11.71 -7.51 2.67
CA LEU A 208 11.13 -6.62 1.67
C LEU A 208 12.25 -6.20 0.74
N TYR A 209 12.06 -6.46 -0.54
CA TYR A 209 13.00 -6.08 -1.59
C TYR A 209 12.41 -4.94 -2.42
N SER A 210 13.26 -3.96 -2.73
CA SER A 210 12.96 -2.89 -3.68
C SER A 210 13.77 -3.10 -4.96
N VAL A 211 13.10 -3.21 -6.10
CA VAL A 211 13.73 -3.62 -7.36
C VAL A 211 13.42 -2.62 -8.47
N ALA A 212 14.47 -2.07 -9.09
CA ALA A 212 14.32 -1.30 -10.33
C ALA A 212 14.30 -2.26 -11.53
N ILE A 213 13.23 -2.24 -12.32
CA ILE A 213 13.05 -3.11 -13.50
C ILE A 213 13.48 -2.45 -14.81
N GLY A 214 13.65 -1.11 -14.84
CA GLY A 214 13.98 -0.38 -16.07
C GLY A 214 15.32 -0.74 -16.74
N LYS A 215 16.22 -1.44 -16.01
CA LYS A 215 17.50 -1.91 -16.57
C LYS A 215 17.62 -3.44 -16.71
N HIS A 216 16.79 -4.20 -15.99
CA HIS A 216 16.85 -5.66 -15.94
C HIS A 216 15.45 -6.24 -15.72
N GLU A 217 14.78 -6.61 -16.80
CA GLU A 217 13.42 -7.18 -16.77
C GLU A 217 13.29 -8.42 -15.87
N SER A 218 14.38 -9.19 -15.68
CA SER A 218 14.42 -10.39 -14.84
C SER A 218 14.73 -10.12 -13.36
N ALA A 219 15.02 -8.89 -12.96
CA ALA A 219 15.46 -8.58 -11.58
C ALA A 219 14.43 -8.96 -10.51
N ALA A 220 13.13 -8.88 -10.83
CA ALA A 220 12.05 -9.26 -9.93
C ALA A 220 11.75 -10.79 -9.93
N VAL A 221 12.19 -11.52 -10.95
CA VAL A 221 11.79 -12.92 -11.20
C VAL A 221 12.54 -13.93 -10.33
N GLY A 222 13.75 -13.61 -9.88
CA GLY A 222 14.61 -14.54 -9.13
C GLY A 222 14.29 -14.73 -7.64
N LYS A 223 13.35 -13.97 -7.08
CA LYS A 223 13.05 -13.98 -5.64
C LYS A 223 11.71 -14.68 -5.40
N LYS A 224 11.69 -15.72 -4.57
CA LYS A 224 10.45 -16.41 -4.15
C LYS A 224 9.63 -15.48 -3.24
N ALA A 225 8.88 -14.57 -3.83
CA ALA A 225 8.03 -13.64 -3.10
C ALA A 225 6.60 -14.20 -2.97
N ILE A 226 5.98 -13.97 -1.81
CA ILE A 226 4.54 -14.22 -1.62
C ILE A 226 3.69 -13.12 -2.26
N GLU A 227 4.29 -11.96 -2.53
CA GLU A 227 3.64 -10.78 -3.07
C GLU A 227 4.65 -9.95 -3.85
N ILE A 228 4.28 -9.57 -5.06
CA ILE A 228 5.07 -8.68 -5.93
C ILE A 228 4.17 -7.53 -6.36
N ASP A 229 4.59 -6.32 -6.09
CA ASP A 229 3.89 -5.11 -6.48
C ASP A 229 4.71 -4.28 -7.44
N PHE A 230 4.06 -3.80 -8.47
CA PHE A 230 4.61 -2.86 -9.44
C PHE A 230 4.02 -1.47 -9.19
N GLU A 231 4.83 -0.55 -8.70
CA GLU A 231 4.47 0.88 -8.61
C GLU A 231 4.64 1.55 -9.98
N GLU A 232 3.63 2.35 -10.34
CA GLU A 232 3.64 3.14 -11.59
C GLU A 232 3.84 2.30 -12.88
N ALA A 233 3.31 1.07 -12.90
CA ALA A 233 3.42 0.16 -14.04
C ALA A 233 3.00 0.78 -15.39
N GLY A 234 2.16 1.81 -15.38
CA GLY A 234 1.75 2.55 -16.58
C GLY A 234 2.86 3.36 -17.25
N LYS A 235 4.01 3.58 -16.59
CA LYS A 235 5.21 4.18 -17.20
C LYS A 235 6.08 3.16 -17.93
N CYS A 236 5.79 1.89 -17.82
CA CYS A 236 6.61 0.79 -18.33
C CYS A 236 6.38 0.48 -19.82
N VAL A 237 5.57 1.26 -20.51
CA VAL A 237 5.28 1.04 -21.93
C VAL A 237 6.07 2.07 -22.76
N ALA A 238 7.29 1.71 -23.12
CA ALA A 238 8.15 2.54 -23.96
C ALA A 238 7.65 2.61 -25.41
N LYS A 239 8.00 3.68 -26.11
CA LYS A 239 7.79 3.79 -27.54
C LYS A 239 8.35 2.54 -28.27
N GLY A 240 7.58 2.00 -29.21
CA GLY A 240 7.92 0.78 -29.93
C GLY A 240 7.49 -0.51 -29.22
N THR A 241 6.89 -0.45 -28.04
CA THR A 241 6.31 -1.64 -27.39
C THR A 241 5.18 -2.19 -28.25
N ARG A 242 5.22 -3.48 -28.53
CA ARG A 242 4.28 -4.15 -29.42
C ARG A 242 3.10 -4.74 -28.65
N PHE A 243 1.92 -4.47 -29.12
CA PHE A 243 0.66 -5.06 -28.60
C PHE A 243 0.03 -5.96 -29.63
N ILE A 244 -0.44 -7.12 -29.19
CA ILE A 244 -1.21 -8.05 -30.00
C ILE A 244 -2.66 -7.54 -30.02
N MET A 245 -3.16 -7.25 -31.19
CA MET A 245 -4.57 -6.87 -31.41
C MET A 245 -5.45 -8.13 -31.40
N PHE A 246 -6.73 -7.94 -31.15
CA PHE A 246 -7.68 -9.07 -31.10
C PHE A 246 -7.85 -9.77 -32.43
N ASP A 247 -7.61 -9.10 -33.54
CA ASP A 247 -7.60 -9.67 -34.90
C ASP A 247 -6.30 -10.41 -35.24
N GLY A 248 -5.35 -10.53 -34.31
CA GLY A 248 -4.06 -11.18 -34.48
C GLY A 248 -2.97 -10.29 -35.09
N THR A 249 -3.28 -9.04 -35.45
CA THR A 249 -2.26 -8.09 -35.91
C THR A 249 -1.43 -7.55 -34.73
N ILE A 250 -0.34 -6.88 -35.04
CA ILE A 250 0.53 -6.25 -34.04
C ILE A 250 0.57 -4.75 -34.32
N LYS A 251 0.30 -3.94 -33.29
CA LYS A 251 0.49 -2.48 -33.31
C LYS A 251 1.52 -2.05 -32.28
N ASN A 252 2.29 -1.01 -32.57
CA ASN A 252 3.11 -0.36 -31.56
C ASN A 252 2.21 0.48 -30.64
N VAL A 253 2.66 0.68 -29.40
CA VAL A 253 1.91 1.45 -28.39
C VAL A 253 1.54 2.86 -28.84
N GLU A 254 2.46 3.53 -29.58
CA GLU A 254 2.27 4.88 -30.10
C GLU A 254 1.21 4.98 -31.17
N ASP A 255 0.88 3.86 -31.82
CA ASP A 255 -0.13 3.78 -32.90
C ASP A 255 -1.52 3.35 -32.37
N LEU A 256 -1.61 3.02 -31.09
CA LEU A 256 -2.88 2.63 -30.47
C LEU A 256 -3.79 3.85 -30.29
N VAL A 257 -5.07 3.65 -30.60
CA VAL A 257 -6.11 4.68 -30.45
C VAL A 257 -7.28 4.17 -29.63
N VAL A 258 -8.09 5.09 -29.11
CA VAL A 258 -9.34 4.74 -28.41
C VAL A 258 -10.26 4.00 -29.38
N GLY A 259 -10.82 2.88 -28.92
CA GLY A 259 -11.63 1.98 -29.74
C GLY A 259 -10.87 0.80 -30.31
N ASP A 260 -9.55 0.80 -30.35
CA ASP A 260 -8.76 -0.38 -30.72
C ASP A 260 -9.05 -1.55 -29.76
N ILE A 261 -9.03 -2.77 -30.29
CA ILE A 261 -9.30 -3.98 -29.51
C ILE A 261 -8.03 -4.81 -29.38
N LEU A 262 -7.53 -4.91 -28.14
CA LEU A 262 -6.35 -5.71 -27.81
C LEU A 262 -6.74 -7.16 -27.49
N MET A 263 -5.80 -8.08 -27.70
CA MET A 263 -5.90 -9.44 -27.19
C MET A 263 -5.60 -9.45 -25.68
N GLY A 264 -6.58 -9.85 -24.88
CA GLY A 264 -6.37 -10.08 -23.45
C GLY A 264 -5.62 -11.38 -23.18
N PRO A 265 -4.99 -11.55 -21.98
CA PRO A 265 -4.26 -12.77 -21.61
C PRO A 265 -5.16 -14.00 -21.53
N ASP A 266 -6.47 -13.84 -21.46
CA ASP A 266 -7.50 -14.86 -21.49
C ASP A 266 -8.10 -15.07 -22.92
N SER A 267 -7.41 -14.57 -23.93
CA SER A 267 -7.84 -14.58 -25.34
C SER A 267 -9.17 -13.87 -25.60
N LYS A 268 -9.59 -12.96 -24.70
CA LYS A 268 -10.79 -12.15 -24.89
C LYS A 268 -10.47 -10.73 -25.32
N PRO A 269 -11.39 -10.07 -26.03
CA PRO A 269 -11.18 -8.70 -26.48
C PRO A 269 -11.10 -7.71 -25.32
N ARG A 270 -10.21 -6.71 -25.44
CA ARG A 270 -10.05 -5.60 -24.53
C ARG A 270 -10.05 -4.29 -25.31
N THR A 271 -11.14 -3.53 -25.20
CA THR A 271 -11.26 -2.25 -25.90
C THR A 271 -10.45 -1.17 -25.17
N ILE A 272 -9.66 -0.42 -25.91
CA ILE A 272 -8.95 0.75 -25.39
C ILE A 272 -9.96 1.87 -25.19
N ILE A 273 -10.13 2.30 -23.94
CA ILE A 273 -11.07 3.36 -23.55
C ILE A 273 -10.38 4.72 -23.37
N GLY A 274 -9.07 4.77 -23.40
CA GLY A 274 -8.29 5.99 -23.29
C GLY A 274 -6.82 5.74 -23.59
N THR A 275 -6.18 6.73 -24.23
CA THR A 275 -4.72 6.76 -24.44
C THR A 275 -4.17 8.05 -23.85
N THR A 276 -2.95 7.99 -23.33
CA THR A 276 -2.20 9.17 -22.88
C THR A 276 -0.80 9.09 -23.42
N LYS A 277 -0.25 10.20 -23.85
CA LYS A 277 1.13 10.32 -24.31
C LYS A 277 1.87 11.27 -23.36
N GLY A 278 3.08 10.90 -22.97
CA GLY A 278 4.01 11.74 -22.22
C GLY A 278 5.34 11.83 -22.96
N ILE A 279 6.08 12.89 -22.71
CA ILE A 279 7.48 13.00 -23.13
C ILE A 279 8.29 12.69 -21.88
N ASP A 280 9.17 11.70 -21.98
CA ASP A 280 10.16 11.42 -20.94
C ASP A 280 11.41 12.26 -21.30
N ASN A 281 11.82 13.14 -20.38
CA ASN A 281 13.01 13.98 -20.50
C ASN A 281 14.16 13.34 -19.72
#